data_14ae69ff74ae450694168f2e723ad153
#
_entry.id   14ae69ff74ae450694168f2e723ad153
#
_cell.length_a   1.000
_cell.length_b   1.000
_cell.length_c   1.000
_cell.angle_alpha   90.00
_cell.angle_beta   90.00
_cell.angle_gamma   90.00
#
_symmetry.space_group_name_H-M   'P 1'
#
loop_
_entity.id
_entity.type
_entity.pdbx_description
1 polymer ?
#
loop_
_entity_poly.entity_id
_entity_poly.type
_entity_poly.pdbx_seq_one_letter_code
_entity_poly.pdbx_strand_id
1 'polypeptide(L)'
;VEEGFILDVLRQYTTFDVFWKVRQSVAGDPEVPKAKAAAQIAQAVSLHEHNLAQRAKVVVDHFRAHVRPHLGGTAKAMVVTASRLHAVRYKQAIDRYLADHHLTDTRAVVAFSGKVTDPDDPDGDAWTETSLNGFPETETARRFKGEGGFPVDGYQVLVVAEKFQTGFDAPRLLAMYVDKKLEGVNAVQTLARLNRSFPGKPQPFVLDFRNDAEAITDAFRPWFDTTVVEPVDPNLLYTLQGTLHAAGVFDHTDVDHYWEVFASVAGNDRKGNGALYAALAGPRQRFIDDLDDDEKATFRSELDSYARAYAFLAQIVEWTDADLEKLYVFARSLLADLPAPPGGGGLDLGADVELT
;
A
#
# COMPACT_ATOMS: atom_id res chain seq x y z
N VAL A 1 -7.49 10.19 -14.15
CA VAL A 1 -6.33 10.66 -13.39
C VAL A 1 -6.18 12.16 -13.56
N GLU A 2 -6.27 12.70 -14.77
CA GLU A 2 -6.15 14.14 -15.05
C GLU A 2 -7.27 15.00 -14.42
N GLU A 3 -8.43 14.43 -14.15
CA GLU A 3 -9.58 15.15 -13.56
C GLU A 3 -9.62 15.15 -12.02
N GLY A 4 -8.59 14.63 -11.34
CA GLY A 4 -8.49 14.64 -9.87
C GLY A 4 -9.50 13.77 -9.10
N PHE A 5 -10.43 13.09 -9.81
CA PHE A 5 -11.46 12.24 -9.21
C PHE A 5 -11.08 10.77 -9.08
N ILE A 6 -10.00 10.34 -9.73
CA ILE A 6 -9.54 8.96 -9.76
C ILE A 6 -8.10 8.90 -9.25
N LEU A 7 -7.85 8.09 -8.22
CA LEU A 7 -6.51 7.83 -7.69
C LEU A 7 -5.81 6.75 -8.50
N ASP A 8 -4.50 6.87 -8.69
CA ASP A 8 -3.70 5.86 -9.37
C ASP A 8 -3.36 4.72 -8.41
N VAL A 9 -4.06 3.59 -8.54
CA VAL A 9 -3.88 2.43 -7.67
C VAL A 9 -2.58 1.69 -7.89
N LEU A 10 -1.89 1.93 -9.01
CA LEU A 10 -0.66 1.23 -9.34
C LEU A 10 0.58 1.94 -8.79
N ARG A 11 0.47 3.18 -8.34
CA ARG A 11 1.61 3.91 -7.75
C ARG A 11 2.19 3.28 -6.49
N GLN A 12 1.39 2.51 -5.75
CA GLN A 12 1.82 1.81 -4.54
C GLN A 12 1.44 0.33 -4.62
N TYR A 13 1.60 -0.25 -5.84
CA TYR A 13 1.43 -1.67 -6.05
C TYR A 13 2.75 -2.41 -5.79
N THR A 14 2.68 -3.48 -5.00
CA THR A 14 3.84 -4.33 -4.73
C THR A 14 3.45 -5.79 -4.70
N THR A 15 4.39 -6.68 -5.02
CA THR A 15 4.19 -8.12 -5.00
C THR A 15 4.81 -8.75 -3.77
N PHE A 16 4.16 -9.79 -3.25
CA PHE A 16 4.64 -10.53 -2.09
C PHE A 16 5.93 -11.30 -2.37
N ASP A 17 6.20 -11.69 -3.62
CA ASP A 17 7.46 -12.34 -4.00
C ASP A 17 8.66 -11.43 -3.79
N VAL A 18 8.50 -10.14 -4.06
CA VAL A 18 9.50 -9.12 -3.73
C VAL A 18 9.63 -9.02 -2.21
N PHE A 19 8.52 -8.92 -1.50
CA PHE A 19 8.47 -8.92 -0.05
C PHE A 19 9.15 -10.15 0.57
N TRP A 20 8.89 -11.35 0.04
CA TRP A 20 9.42 -12.59 0.58
C TRP A 20 10.90 -12.82 0.22
N LYS A 21 11.33 -12.45 -0.98
CA LYS A 21 12.75 -12.49 -1.38
C LYS A 21 13.62 -11.59 -0.52
N VAL A 22 13.14 -10.41 -0.16
CA VAL A 22 13.81 -9.51 0.79
C VAL A 22 14.00 -10.18 2.15
N ARG A 23 12.99 -10.90 2.62
CA ARG A 23 13.04 -11.62 3.91
C ARG A 23 13.85 -12.93 3.86
N GLN A 24 13.90 -13.61 2.70
CA GLN A 24 14.65 -14.86 2.50
C GLN A 24 16.10 -14.67 2.07
N SER A 25 16.52 -13.51 1.58
CA SER A 25 17.95 -13.23 1.36
C SER A 25 18.78 -13.39 2.65
N VAL A 26 18.10 -13.56 3.78
CA VAL A 26 18.67 -13.84 5.12
C VAL A 26 18.67 -15.34 5.48
N ALA A 27 17.98 -16.23 4.71
CA ALA A 27 17.95 -17.67 5.02
C ALA A 27 17.67 -18.55 3.77
N GLY A 28 18.74 -19.03 3.14
CA GLY A 28 18.90 -20.23 2.26
C GLY A 28 17.72 -20.85 1.48
N ASP A 29 17.92 -21.02 0.16
CA ASP A 29 17.03 -21.48 -0.93
C ASP A 29 16.84 -23.01 -1.00
N PRO A 30 15.67 -23.53 -1.47
CA PRO A 30 15.61 -24.73 -2.30
C PRO A 30 14.67 -24.69 -3.51
N GLU A 31 15.11 -25.28 -4.64
CA GLU A 31 14.41 -25.46 -5.92
C GLU A 31 13.41 -26.61 -5.96
N VAL A 32 12.30 -26.50 -6.75
CA VAL A 32 11.32 -27.58 -6.98
C VAL A 32 10.73 -27.54 -8.41
N PRO A 33 10.43 -28.68 -9.09
CA PRO A 33 10.02 -28.72 -10.51
C PRO A 33 8.53 -29.04 -10.83
N LYS A 34 8.10 -28.40 -11.91
CA LYS A 34 7.13 -28.63 -13.03
C LYS A 34 5.62 -28.81 -12.84
N ALA A 35 5.03 -27.85 -13.46
CA ALA A 35 3.72 -27.36 -13.94
C ALA A 35 2.37 -27.96 -13.45
N LYS A 36 2.05 -29.22 -13.46
CA LYS A 36 0.69 -29.70 -13.09
C LYS A 36 0.61 -30.18 -11.63
N ALA A 37 1.69 -30.78 -11.15
CA ALA A 37 1.89 -31.01 -9.71
C ALA A 37 2.09 -29.70 -8.97
N ALA A 38 2.73 -28.71 -9.60
CA ALA A 38 2.95 -27.36 -9.06
C ALA A 38 1.64 -26.61 -8.78
N ALA A 39 0.60 -26.74 -9.61
CA ALA A 39 -0.67 -26.04 -9.36
C ALA A 39 -1.43 -26.63 -8.16
N GLN A 40 -1.45 -27.95 -8.01
CA GLN A 40 -2.08 -28.62 -6.87
C GLN A 40 -1.28 -28.41 -5.58
N ILE A 41 0.05 -28.47 -5.67
CA ILE A 41 0.94 -28.16 -4.56
C ILE A 41 0.82 -26.67 -4.18
N ALA A 42 0.79 -25.76 -5.16
CA ALA A 42 0.61 -24.33 -4.92
C ALA A 42 -0.76 -24.03 -4.27
N GLN A 43 -1.81 -24.75 -4.66
CA GLN A 43 -3.12 -24.61 -4.03
C GLN A 43 -3.12 -25.18 -2.60
N ALA A 44 -2.55 -26.35 -2.36
CA ALA A 44 -2.41 -26.94 -1.03
C ALA A 44 -1.54 -26.07 -0.13
N VAL A 45 -0.40 -25.57 -0.64
CA VAL A 45 0.48 -24.65 0.07
C VAL A 45 -0.21 -23.32 0.37
N SER A 46 -1.04 -22.82 -0.53
CA SER A 46 -1.77 -21.55 -0.33
C SER A 46 -2.87 -21.64 0.72
N LEU A 47 -3.47 -22.82 0.89
CA LEU A 47 -4.48 -23.10 1.91
C LEU A 47 -3.87 -23.57 3.23
N HIS A 48 -2.56 -23.85 3.25
CA HIS A 48 -1.89 -24.33 4.45
C HIS A 48 -1.98 -23.29 5.58
N GLU A 49 -2.37 -23.75 6.78
CA GLU A 49 -2.63 -22.88 7.94
C GLU A 49 -1.47 -21.93 8.25
N HIS A 50 -0.24 -22.42 8.17
CA HIS A 50 0.94 -21.61 8.44
C HIS A 50 1.09 -20.43 7.45
N ASN A 51 0.87 -20.66 6.16
CA ASN A 51 0.97 -19.60 5.15
C ASN A 51 -0.14 -18.56 5.31
N LEU A 52 -1.35 -19.02 5.61
CA LEU A 52 -2.48 -18.13 5.85
C LEU A 52 -2.29 -17.32 7.13
N ALA A 53 -1.74 -17.93 8.18
CA ALA A 53 -1.40 -17.21 9.42
C ALA A 53 -0.34 -16.13 9.18
N GLN A 54 0.71 -16.42 8.40
CA GLN A 54 1.72 -15.42 8.05
C GLN A 54 1.15 -14.28 7.24
N ARG A 55 0.33 -14.56 6.21
CA ARG A 55 -0.32 -13.52 5.40
C ARG A 55 -1.32 -12.71 6.22
N ALA A 56 -2.11 -13.35 7.07
CA ALA A 56 -3.01 -12.67 8.00
C ALA A 56 -2.26 -11.71 8.93
N LYS A 57 -1.12 -12.15 9.48
CA LYS A 57 -0.22 -11.31 10.26
C LYS A 57 0.21 -10.08 9.46
N VAL A 58 0.74 -10.27 8.23
CA VAL A 58 1.17 -9.17 7.36
C VAL A 58 0.03 -8.19 7.08
N VAL A 59 -1.16 -8.71 6.75
CA VAL A 59 -2.35 -7.89 6.49
C VAL A 59 -2.71 -7.05 7.71
N VAL A 60 -2.78 -7.66 8.89
CA VAL A 60 -3.19 -6.96 10.12
C VAL A 60 -2.14 -5.95 10.55
N ASP A 61 -0.87 -6.34 10.58
CA ASP A 61 0.21 -5.46 11.02
C ASP A 61 0.34 -4.25 10.09
N HIS A 62 0.36 -4.47 8.77
CA HIS A 62 0.41 -3.38 7.80
C HIS A 62 -0.83 -2.48 7.90
N PHE A 63 -2.03 -3.07 7.96
CA PHE A 63 -3.26 -2.29 8.10
C PHE A 63 -3.20 -1.38 9.33
N ARG A 64 -2.81 -1.91 10.48
CA ARG A 64 -2.79 -1.17 11.75
C ARG A 64 -1.74 -0.06 11.76
N ALA A 65 -0.55 -0.35 11.25
CA ALA A 65 0.55 0.60 11.25
C ALA A 65 0.38 1.73 10.21
N HIS A 66 -0.10 1.38 9.01
CA HIS A 66 0.01 2.28 7.85
C HIS A 66 -1.31 2.67 7.19
N VAL A 67 -2.39 1.94 7.40
CA VAL A 67 -3.69 2.23 6.77
C VAL A 67 -4.64 2.87 7.77
N ARG A 68 -4.82 2.23 8.91
CA ARG A 68 -5.77 2.63 9.96
C ARG A 68 -5.62 4.08 10.44
N PRO A 69 -4.40 4.65 10.60
CA PRO A 69 -4.26 6.03 11.08
C PRO A 69 -4.86 7.08 10.13
N HIS A 70 -5.06 6.73 8.86
CA HIS A 70 -5.62 7.65 7.88
C HIS A 70 -7.13 7.86 8.04
N LEU A 71 -7.63 8.92 7.43
CA LEU A 71 -9.06 9.30 7.42
C LEU A 71 -9.65 9.42 8.83
N GLY A 72 -8.86 9.91 9.80
CA GLY A 72 -9.29 10.01 11.19
C GLY A 72 -9.56 8.65 11.84
N GLY A 73 -8.82 7.60 11.46
CA GLY A 73 -8.99 6.23 11.98
C GLY A 73 -10.11 5.43 11.30
N THR A 74 -10.72 5.96 10.23
CA THR A 74 -11.84 5.31 9.54
C THR A 74 -11.46 4.68 8.21
N ALA A 75 -10.18 4.66 7.86
CA ALA A 75 -9.66 3.98 6.67
C ALA A 75 -9.95 2.48 6.72
N LYS A 76 -10.21 1.89 5.56
CA LYS A 76 -10.63 0.50 5.38
C LYS A 76 -9.68 -0.25 4.49
N ALA A 77 -9.66 -1.59 4.65
CA ALA A 77 -8.91 -2.48 3.78
C ALA A 77 -9.77 -3.62 3.25
N MET A 78 -9.39 -4.17 2.11
CA MET A 78 -10.01 -5.36 1.51
C MET A 78 -8.96 -6.44 1.26
N VAL A 79 -9.27 -7.68 1.60
CA VAL A 79 -8.49 -8.87 1.25
C VAL A 79 -9.24 -9.62 0.17
N VAL A 80 -8.68 -9.70 -1.04
CA VAL A 80 -9.28 -10.39 -2.18
C VAL A 80 -8.69 -11.79 -2.27
N THR A 81 -9.54 -12.81 -2.13
CA THR A 81 -9.10 -14.21 -2.04
C THR A 81 -9.48 -15.04 -3.27
N ALA A 82 -8.72 -16.11 -3.52
CA ALA A 82 -8.88 -16.96 -4.69
C ALA A 82 -10.15 -17.81 -4.68
N SER A 83 -10.69 -18.13 -3.50
CA SER A 83 -11.90 -18.95 -3.36
C SER A 83 -12.61 -18.66 -2.03
N ARG A 84 -13.84 -19.15 -1.93
CA ARG A 84 -14.64 -19.07 -0.70
C ARG A 84 -13.94 -19.74 0.49
N LEU A 85 -13.28 -20.87 0.28
CA LEU A 85 -12.51 -21.55 1.34
C LEU A 85 -11.32 -20.70 1.80
N HIS A 86 -10.62 -20.04 0.87
CA HIS A 86 -9.59 -19.07 1.26
C HIS A 86 -10.18 -17.93 2.10
N ALA A 87 -11.35 -17.40 1.73
CA ALA A 87 -11.99 -16.33 2.51
C ALA A 87 -12.36 -16.78 3.92
N VAL A 88 -12.89 -17.99 4.08
CA VAL A 88 -13.17 -18.60 5.38
C VAL A 88 -11.91 -18.67 6.24
N ARG A 89 -10.86 -19.32 5.69
CA ARG A 89 -9.60 -19.53 6.42
C ARG A 89 -8.86 -18.22 6.71
N TYR A 90 -8.90 -17.23 5.80
CA TYR A 90 -8.36 -15.89 6.06
C TYR A 90 -9.09 -15.20 7.21
N LYS A 91 -10.44 -15.25 7.22
CA LYS A 91 -11.23 -14.67 8.30
C LYS A 91 -10.87 -15.29 9.66
N GLN A 92 -10.78 -16.62 9.70
CA GLN A 92 -10.39 -17.35 10.91
C GLN A 92 -8.95 -17.03 11.35
N ALA A 93 -8.00 -16.95 10.40
CA ALA A 93 -6.61 -16.63 10.70
C ALA A 93 -6.46 -15.18 11.20
N ILE A 94 -7.18 -14.21 10.61
CA ILE A 94 -7.19 -12.82 11.07
C ILE A 94 -7.81 -12.74 12.47
N ASP A 95 -8.96 -13.36 12.71
CA ASP A 95 -9.62 -13.31 14.01
C ASP A 95 -8.75 -13.94 15.11
N ARG A 96 -8.10 -15.08 14.81
CA ARG A 96 -7.14 -15.71 15.72
C ARG A 96 -5.97 -14.79 16.03
N TYR A 97 -5.36 -14.20 15.00
CA TYR A 97 -4.25 -13.27 15.19
C TYR A 97 -4.65 -12.05 16.04
N LEU A 98 -5.82 -11.46 15.77
CA LEU A 98 -6.35 -10.34 16.56
C LEU A 98 -6.58 -10.73 18.03
N ALA A 99 -7.13 -11.92 18.28
CA ALA A 99 -7.38 -12.43 19.62
C ALA A 99 -6.08 -12.73 20.39
N ASP A 100 -5.13 -13.45 19.77
CA ASP A 100 -3.85 -13.83 20.38
C ASP A 100 -2.99 -12.61 20.76
N HIS A 101 -3.13 -11.51 20.01
CA HIS A 101 -2.40 -10.26 20.28
C HIS A 101 -3.24 -9.19 20.99
N HIS A 102 -4.45 -9.54 21.46
CA HIS A 102 -5.37 -8.62 22.17
C HIS A 102 -5.70 -7.34 21.40
N LEU A 103 -5.80 -7.42 20.06
CA LEU A 103 -6.05 -6.30 19.17
C LEU A 103 -7.56 -6.03 19.00
N THR A 104 -8.19 -5.48 20.04
CA THR A 104 -9.64 -5.30 20.13
C THR A 104 -10.20 -4.14 19.29
N ASP A 105 -9.32 -3.28 18.79
CA ASP A 105 -9.65 -2.06 18.02
C ASP A 105 -9.69 -2.30 16.51
N THR A 106 -9.48 -3.53 16.07
CA THR A 106 -9.55 -3.94 14.65
C THR A 106 -10.46 -5.14 14.53
N ARG A 107 -11.39 -5.11 13.56
CA ARG A 107 -12.32 -6.22 13.29
C ARG A 107 -12.38 -6.50 11.80
N ALA A 108 -12.42 -7.79 11.48
CA ALA A 108 -12.60 -8.26 10.12
C ALA A 108 -14.03 -8.77 9.90
N VAL A 109 -14.52 -8.61 8.68
CA VAL A 109 -15.77 -9.18 8.20
C VAL A 109 -15.50 -9.93 6.90
N VAL A 110 -16.24 -11.01 6.62
CA VAL A 110 -16.09 -11.79 5.39
C VAL A 110 -17.31 -11.65 4.51
N ALA A 111 -17.12 -11.73 3.19
CA ALA A 111 -18.20 -11.72 2.21
C ALA A 111 -17.97 -12.74 1.09
N PHE A 112 -18.86 -13.70 0.98
CA PHE A 112 -18.93 -14.68 -0.10
C PHE A 112 -20.37 -15.20 -0.23
N SER A 113 -20.70 -15.86 -1.34
CA SER A 113 -22.03 -16.41 -1.56
C SER A 113 -22.10 -17.92 -1.30
N GLY A 114 -23.20 -18.36 -0.70
CA GLY A 114 -23.46 -19.79 -0.48
C GLY A 114 -22.78 -20.38 0.74
N LYS A 115 -22.52 -21.69 0.69
CA LYS A 115 -21.90 -22.48 1.78
C LYS A 115 -20.54 -23.03 1.37
N VAL A 116 -19.67 -23.24 2.35
CA VAL A 116 -18.33 -23.82 2.18
C VAL A 116 -18.11 -24.89 3.23
N THR A 117 -17.80 -26.10 2.80
CA THR A 117 -17.31 -27.17 3.69
C THR A 117 -15.79 -27.15 3.64
N ASP A 118 -15.14 -27.20 4.80
CA ASP A 118 -13.69 -27.30 4.87
C ASP A 118 -13.27 -28.76 4.67
N PRO A 119 -12.44 -29.09 3.66
CA PRO A 119 -11.98 -30.46 3.43
C PRO A 119 -11.16 -31.03 4.60
N ASP A 120 -10.55 -30.18 5.42
CA ASP A 120 -9.75 -30.59 6.57
C ASP A 120 -10.61 -30.83 7.82
N ASP A 121 -11.89 -30.42 7.77
CA ASP A 121 -12.94 -30.69 8.78
C ASP A 121 -14.25 -31.13 8.10
N PRO A 122 -14.27 -32.34 7.50
CA PRO A 122 -15.40 -32.79 6.70
C PRO A 122 -16.67 -33.07 7.52
N ASP A 123 -16.52 -33.33 8.81
CA ASP A 123 -17.63 -33.55 9.75
C ASP A 123 -18.13 -32.27 10.42
N GLY A 124 -17.42 -31.14 10.20
CA GLY A 124 -17.79 -29.83 10.70
C GLY A 124 -18.95 -29.19 9.93
N ASP A 125 -19.58 -28.23 10.56
CA ASP A 125 -20.65 -27.44 9.94
C ASP A 125 -20.13 -26.66 8.74
N ALA A 126 -20.93 -26.62 7.66
CA ALA A 126 -20.60 -25.80 6.51
C ALA A 126 -20.63 -24.30 6.85
N TRP A 127 -19.56 -23.62 6.55
CA TRP A 127 -19.43 -22.17 6.79
C TRP A 127 -20.29 -21.35 5.84
N THR A 128 -20.96 -20.35 6.39
CA THR A 128 -21.68 -19.31 5.65
C THR A 128 -21.15 -17.93 6.05
N GLU A 129 -21.44 -16.92 5.25
CA GLU A 129 -21.14 -15.54 5.62
C GLU A 129 -21.76 -15.16 6.98
N THR A 130 -23.03 -15.56 7.18
CA THR A 130 -23.76 -15.32 8.43
C THR A 130 -23.11 -16.03 9.63
N SER A 131 -22.69 -17.31 9.49
CA SER A 131 -22.09 -18.04 10.61
C SER A 131 -20.75 -17.46 11.04
N LEU A 132 -19.95 -16.94 10.09
CA LEU A 132 -18.65 -16.33 10.36
C LEU A 132 -18.73 -14.91 10.89
N ASN A 133 -19.71 -14.13 10.42
CA ASN A 133 -19.87 -12.73 10.82
C ASN A 133 -20.76 -12.55 12.06
N GLY A 134 -21.63 -13.51 12.37
CA GLY A 134 -22.59 -13.43 13.49
C GLY A 134 -23.79 -12.52 13.22
N PHE A 135 -24.04 -12.16 11.95
CA PHE A 135 -25.19 -11.35 11.53
C PHE A 135 -25.60 -11.67 10.09
N PRO A 136 -26.82 -11.28 9.62
CA PRO A 136 -27.29 -11.56 8.28
C PRO A 136 -26.39 -10.98 7.18
N GLU A 137 -26.18 -11.70 6.08
CA GLU A 137 -25.34 -11.29 4.95
C GLU A 137 -25.80 -9.98 4.29
N THR A 138 -27.10 -9.64 4.41
CA THR A 138 -27.68 -8.37 3.91
C THR A 138 -27.12 -7.13 4.64
N GLU A 139 -26.52 -7.31 5.80
CA GLU A 139 -25.94 -6.24 6.61
C GLU A 139 -24.45 -6.06 6.36
N THR A 140 -23.75 -7.03 5.78
CA THR A 140 -22.28 -7.03 5.63
C THR A 140 -21.77 -5.75 5.01
N ALA A 141 -22.33 -5.33 3.87
CA ALA A 141 -21.91 -4.12 3.18
C ALA A 141 -22.10 -2.86 4.03
N ARG A 142 -23.28 -2.72 4.68
CA ARG A 142 -23.62 -1.56 5.51
C ARG A 142 -22.75 -1.50 6.77
N ARG A 143 -22.55 -2.64 7.45
CA ARG A 143 -21.69 -2.72 8.63
C ARG A 143 -20.24 -2.40 8.31
N PHE A 144 -19.73 -2.89 7.19
CA PHE A 144 -18.37 -2.55 6.75
C PHE A 144 -18.24 -1.06 6.42
N LYS A 145 -19.19 -0.49 5.69
CA LYS A 145 -19.13 0.93 5.30
C LYS A 145 -19.46 1.90 6.44
N GLY A 146 -20.15 1.45 7.48
CA GLY A 146 -20.67 2.30 8.55
C GLY A 146 -21.91 3.09 8.12
N GLU A 147 -22.80 2.45 7.37
CA GLU A 147 -24.05 3.03 6.86
C GLU A 147 -25.26 2.45 7.57
N GLY A 148 -26.39 3.15 7.49
CA GLY A 148 -27.66 2.66 8.04
C GLY A 148 -27.67 2.53 9.57
N GLY A 149 -26.97 3.43 10.27
CA GLY A 149 -26.89 3.46 11.73
C GLY A 149 -25.76 2.59 12.33
N PHE A 150 -24.99 1.90 11.52
CA PHE A 150 -23.81 1.17 11.98
C PHE A 150 -22.61 2.12 12.13
N PRO A 151 -21.73 1.89 13.15
CA PRO A 151 -20.56 2.72 13.35
C PRO A 151 -19.55 2.54 12.21
N VAL A 152 -18.95 3.65 11.76
CA VAL A 152 -17.98 3.65 10.68
C VAL A 152 -16.69 2.90 11.02
N ASP A 153 -16.35 2.82 12.30
CA ASP A 153 -15.23 2.09 12.86
C ASP A 153 -15.59 0.68 13.35
N GLY A 154 -16.79 0.19 13.01
CA GLY A 154 -17.26 -1.13 13.44
C GLY A 154 -16.45 -2.29 12.85
N TYR A 155 -16.14 -2.21 11.56
CA TYR A 155 -15.32 -3.20 10.84
C TYR A 155 -14.36 -2.49 9.90
N GLN A 156 -13.08 -2.87 9.92
CA GLN A 156 -12.02 -2.20 9.18
C GLN A 156 -11.50 -3.03 8.01
N VAL A 157 -11.51 -4.37 8.13
CA VAL A 157 -10.98 -5.28 7.11
C VAL A 157 -12.12 -6.12 6.54
N LEU A 158 -12.28 -6.13 5.21
CA LEU A 158 -13.26 -6.93 4.49
C LEU A 158 -12.54 -8.03 3.70
N VAL A 159 -12.79 -9.29 4.04
CA VAL A 159 -12.26 -10.44 3.31
C VAL A 159 -13.32 -10.88 2.29
N VAL A 160 -12.94 -10.98 1.01
CA VAL A 160 -13.91 -11.29 -0.07
C VAL A 160 -13.47 -12.46 -0.94
N ALA A 161 -14.45 -13.25 -1.36
CA ALA A 161 -14.33 -14.20 -2.45
C ALA A 161 -15.42 -13.93 -3.48
N GLU A 162 -15.04 -13.33 -4.62
CA GLU A 162 -15.91 -12.94 -5.75
C GLU A 162 -16.97 -11.88 -5.42
N LYS A 163 -17.64 -11.99 -4.29
CA LYS A 163 -18.61 -11.00 -3.80
C LYS A 163 -17.90 -9.66 -3.53
N PHE A 164 -18.52 -8.55 -3.94
CA PHE A 164 -17.99 -7.19 -3.79
C PHE A 164 -16.71 -6.86 -4.60
N GLN A 165 -16.20 -7.78 -5.40
CA GLN A 165 -15.12 -7.47 -6.35
C GLN A 165 -15.61 -6.58 -7.50
N THR A 166 -16.91 -6.61 -7.81
CA THR A 166 -17.56 -5.72 -8.77
C THR A 166 -18.76 -5.03 -8.13
N GLY A 167 -19.10 -3.81 -8.57
CA GLY A 167 -20.31 -3.10 -8.11
C GLY A 167 -20.31 -2.59 -6.66
N PHE A 168 -19.24 -2.80 -5.88
CA PHE A 168 -19.15 -2.36 -4.50
C PHE A 168 -18.45 -1.02 -4.37
N ASP A 169 -19.12 -0.04 -3.79
CA ASP A 169 -18.59 1.31 -3.56
C ASP A 169 -18.27 1.51 -2.08
N ALA A 170 -17.00 1.75 -1.78
CA ALA A 170 -16.47 2.01 -0.43
C ALA A 170 -15.39 3.09 -0.48
N PRO A 171 -15.73 4.39 -0.47
CA PRO A 171 -14.79 5.48 -0.66
C PRO A 171 -13.61 5.50 0.35
N ARG A 172 -13.85 5.01 1.58
CA ARG A 172 -12.81 4.89 2.62
C ARG A 172 -11.87 3.68 2.45
N LEU A 173 -12.08 2.86 1.40
CA LEU A 173 -11.18 1.76 1.09
C LEU A 173 -9.84 2.31 0.62
N LEU A 174 -8.81 2.13 1.43
CA LEU A 174 -7.48 2.70 1.22
C LEU A 174 -6.43 1.63 0.88
N ALA A 175 -6.63 0.39 1.34
CA ALA A 175 -5.70 -0.70 1.04
C ALA A 175 -6.42 -1.92 0.46
N MET A 176 -5.72 -2.64 -0.41
CA MET A 176 -6.14 -3.93 -0.94
C MET A 176 -5.00 -4.94 -0.85
N TYR A 177 -5.30 -6.10 -0.30
CA TYR A 177 -4.41 -7.25 -0.19
C TYR A 177 -4.93 -8.32 -1.13
N VAL A 178 -4.16 -8.65 -2.17
CA VAL A 178 -4.62 -9.54 -3.24
C VAL A 178 -3.98 -10.91 -3.08
N ASP A 179 -4.79 -11.93 -2.80
CA ASP A 179 -4.39 -13.34 -2.81
C ASP A 179 -5.25 -14.13 -3.82
N LYS A 180 -5.37 -13.57 -5.01
CA LYS A 180 -6.08 -14.15 -6.14
C LYS A 180 -5.33 -13.82 -7.42
N LYS A 181 -5.28 -14.78 -8.37
CA LYS A 181 -4.78 -14.44 -9.69
C LYS A 181 -5.75 -13.51 -10.40
N LEU A 182 -5.24 -12.36 -10.81
CA LEU A 182 -5.98 -11.33 -11.54
C LEU A 182 -5.43 -11.24 -12.96
N GLU A 183 -6.33 -11.22 -13.95
CA GLU A 183 -5.95 -11.14 -15.37
C GLU A 183 -6.88 -10.18 -16.12
N GLY A 184 -6.32 -9.43 -17.08
CA GLY A 184 -7.04 -8.56 -17.99
C GLY A 184 -8.05 -7.63 -17.30
N VAL A 185 -9.27 -7.56 -17.80
CA VAL A 185 -10.34 -6.70 -17.30
C VAL A 185 -10.66 -6.95 -15.81
N ASN A 186 -10.51 -8.20 -15.34
CA ASN A 186 -10.77 -8.53 -13.92
C ASN A 186 -9.78 -7.85 -12.98
N ALA A 187 -8.51 -7.73 -13.36
CA ALA A 187 -7.50 -6.99 -12.59
C ALA A 187 -7.92 -5.51 -12.47
N VAL A 188 -8.24 -4.89 -13.60
CA VAL A 188 -8.67 -3.48 -13.64
C VAL A 188 -9.91 -3.27 -12.78
N GLN A 189 -10.95 -4.09 -12.94
CA GLN A 189 -12.19 -3.96 -12.19
C GLN A 189 -12.02 -4.15 -10.69
N THR A 190 -11.15 -5.07 -10.29
CA THR A 190 -10.89 -5.34 -8.86
C THR A 190 -10.12 -4.19 -8.24
N LEU A 191 -9.00 -3.78 -8.84
CA LEU A 191 -8.14 -2.74 -8.27
C LEU A 191 -8.75 -1.34 -8.37
N ALA A 192 -9.57 -1.06 -9.39
CA ALA A 192 -10.29 0.20 -9.53
C ALA A 192 -11.26 0.51 -8.35
N ARG A 193 -11.53 -0.46 -7.47
CA ARG A 193 -12.28 -0.19 -6.22
C ARG A 193 -11.56 0.77 -5.29
N LEU A 194 -10.24 0.83 -5.38
CA LEU A 194 -9.44 1.78 -4.61
C LEU A 194 -9.47 3.20 -5.17
N ASN A 195 -9.86 3.39 -6.43
CA ASN A 195 -9.82 4.70 -7.12
C ASN A 195 -10.86 5.71 -6.63
N ARG A 196 -11.76 5.33 -5.76
CA ARG A 196 -12.77 6.27 -5.25
C ARG A 196 -12.13 7.36 -4.42
N SER A 197 -12.34 8.60 -4.82
CA SER A 197 -11.91 9.77 -4.05
C SER A 197 -12.71 9.90 -2.75
N PHE A 198 -12.03 10.39 -1.72
CA PHE A 198 -12.64 10.74 -0.44
C PHE A 198 -11.81 11.89 0.17
N PRO A 199 -12.45 12.87 0.82
CA PRO A 199 -11.72 13.99 1.42
C PRO A 199 -10.61 13.52 2.37
N GLY A 200 -9.37 13.97 2.11
CA GLY A 200 -8.19 13.57 2.89
C GLY A 200 -7.68 12.15 2.65
N LYS A 201 -8.17 11.45 1.63
CA LYS A 201 -7.68 10.11 1.27
C LYS A 201 -6.33 10.24 0.56
N PRO A 202 -5.27 9.62 1.12
CA PRO A 202 -3.97 9.56 0.46
C PRO A 202 -4.00 8.56 -0.71
N GLN A 203 -2.85 8.37 -1.37
CA GLN A 203 -2.70 7.35 -2.41
C GLN A 203 -3.04 5.96 -1.84
N PRO A 204 -3.84 5.16 -2.55
CA PRO A 204 -4.20 3.82 -2.12
C PRO A 204 -3.00 2.87 -2.20
N PHE A 205 -3.03 1.85 -1.37
CA PHE A 205 -2.00 0.83 -1.28
C PHE A 205 -2.49 -0.53 -1.76
N VAL A 206 -1.69 -1.24 -2.55
CA VAL A 206 -1.94 -2.62 -2.96
C VAL A 206 -0.75 -3.50 -2.62
N LEU A 207 -0.99 -4.58 -1.85
CA LEU A 207 -0.04 -5.66 -1.65
C LEU A 207 -0.58 -6.93 -2.32
N ASP A 208 0.16 -7.46 -3.27
CA ASP A 208 -0.24 -8.64 -4.02
C ASP A 208 0.62 -9.85 -3.65
N PHE A 209 -0.06 -10.96 -3.30
CA PHE A 209 0.56 -12.23 -2.92
C PHE A 209 0.68 -13.22 -4.08
N ARG A 210 0.13 -12.90 -5.26
CA ARG A 210 -0.10 -13.88 -6.34
C ARG A 210 0.32 -13.44 -7.72
N ASN A 211 0.22 -12.16 -8.03
CA ASN A 211 0.39 -11.69 -9.39
C ASN A 211 1.76 -11.06 -9.58
N ASP A 212 2.23 -11.13 -10.79
CA ASP A 212 3.40 -10.41 -11.24
C ASP A 212 3.03 -8.95 -11.54
N ALA A 213 3.90 -8.02 -11.15
CA ALA A 213 3.69 -6.59 -11.37
C ALA A 213 3.58 -6.23 -12.85
N GLU A 214 4.36 -6.89 -13.72
CA GLU A 214 4.34 -6.69 -15.16
C GLU A 214 2.99 -7.13 -15.76
N ALA A 215 2.48 -8.31 -15.36
CA ALA A 215 1.19 -8.81 -15.82
C ALA A 215 0.03 -7.89 -15.42
N ILE A 216 0.08 -7.27 -14.23
CA ILE A 216 -0.92 -6.30 -13.80
C ILE A 216 -0.78 -5.00 -14.60
N THR A 217 0.44 -4.52 -14.83
CA THR A 217 0.70 -3.33 -15.67
C THR A 217 0.13 -3.52 -17.07
N ASP A 218 0.38 -4.68 -17.68
CA ASP A 218 -0.14 -5.01 -19.00
C ASP A 218 -1.67 -5.05 -19.04
N ALA A 219 -2.31 -5.54 -18.00
CA ALA A 219 -3.77 -5.53 -17.88
C ALA A 219 -4.34 -4.09 -17.83
N PHE A 220 -3.60 -3.15 -17.26
CA PHE A 220 -4.01 -1.74 -17.18
C PHE A 220 -3.62 -0.91 -18.40
N ARG A 221 -2.61 -1.33 -19.19
CA ARG A 221 -2.09 -0.57 -20.34
C ARG A 221 -3.16 -0.03 -21.31
N PRO A 222 -4.24 -0.77 -21.65
CA PRO A 222 -5.29 -0.23 -22.52
C PRO A 222 -6.08 0.94 -21.93
N TRP A 223 -5.95 1.18 -20.62
CA TRP A 223 -6.76 2.17 -19.87
C TRP A 223 -5.93 3.35 -19.36
N PHE A 224 -4.60 3.24 -19.40
CA PHE A 224 -3.68 4.26 -18.90
C PHE A 224 -2.48 4.36 -19.84
N ASP A 225 -2.28 5.52 -20.46
CA ASP A 225 -1.13 5.76 -21.35
C ASP A 225 0.22 5.82 -20.60
N THR A 226 0.20 5.95 -19.27
CA THR A 226 1.41 6.07 -18.45
C THR A 226 1.20 5.48 -17.06
N THR A 227 1.30 4.16 -16.93
CA THR A 227 1.35 3.54 -15.60
C THR A 227 2.63 2.73 -15.47
N VAL A 228 3.54 3.18 -14.63
CA VAL A 228 4.75 2.46 -14.27
C VAL A 228 4.50 1.72 -12.97
N VAL A 229 4.49 0.39 -13.02
CA VAL A 229 4.58 -0.48 -11.85
C VAL A 229 6.04 -0.83 -11.68
N GLU A 230 6.69 -0.25 -10.69
CA GLU A 230 8.07 -0.60 -10.37
C GLU A 230 8.07 -1.81 -9.42
N PRO A 231 8.73 -2.93 -9.79
CA PRO A 231 9.02 -3.98 -8.83
C PRO A 231 9.97 -3.39 -7.78
N VAL A 232 9.58 -3.43 -6.51
CA VAL A 232 10.43 -2.92 -5.43
C VAL A 232 11.54 -3.94 -5.15
N ASP A 233 12.70 -3.74 -5.75
CA ASP A 233 13.95 -4.43 -5.42
C ASP A 233 14.56 -3.75 -4.16
N PRO A 234 14.96 -4.49 -3.12
CA PRO A 234 15.71 -3.92 -2.00
C PRO A 234 16.97 -3.17 -2.41
N ASN A 235 17.61 -3.61 -3.48
CA ASN A 235 18.76 -2.92 -4.06
C ASN A 235 18.38 -1.59 -4.72
N LEU A 236 17.10 -1.38 -5.00
CA LEU A 236 16.60 -0.13 -5.58
C LEU A 236 16.92 1.07 -4.68
N LEU A 237 16.83 0.92 -3.34
CA LEU A 237 17.19 2.01 -2.43
C LEU A 237 18.66 2.43 -2.57
N TYR A 238 19.57 1.46 -2.66
CA TYR A 238 21.00 1.77 -2.86
C TYR A 238 21.26 2.32 -4.25
N THR A 239 20.53 1.86 -5.27
CA THR A 239 20.60 2.39 -6.64
C THR A 239 20.11 3.83 -6.66
N LEU A 240 18.93 4.11 -6.12
CA LEU A 240 18.37 5.47 -6.04
C LEU A 240 19.26 6.39 -5.20
N GLN A 241 19.79 5.92 -4.07
CA GLN A 241 20.75 6.66 -3.26
C GLN A 241 21.96 7.06 -4.10
N GLY A 242 22.54 6.10 -4.85
CA GLY A 242 23.67 6.37 -5.74
C GLY A 242 23.35 7.41 -6.81
N THR A 243 22.19 7.31 -7.45
CA THR A 243 21.72 8.26 -8.47
C THR A 243 21.50 9.65 -7.88
N LEU A 244 20.86 9.73 -6.70
CA LEU A 244 20.64 11.01 -6.01
C LEU A 244 21.93 11.70 -5.61
N HIS A 245 22.93 10.96 -5.12
CA HIS A 245 24.26 11.52 -4.83
C HIS A 245 25.00 11.94 -6.12
N ALA A 246 24.85 11.19 -7.21
CA ALA A 246 25.49 11.54 -8.50
C ALA A 246 24.93 12.84 -9.11
N ALA A 247 23.69 13.20 -8.79
CA ALA A 247 23.08 14.47 -9.21
C ALA A 247 23.75 15.73 -8.60
N GLY A 248 24.56 15.58 -7.54
CA GLY A 248 25.35 16.67 -6.95
C GLY A 248 24.54 17.72 -6.17
N VAL A 249 23.23 17.53 -6.01
CA VAL A 249 22.36 18.45 -5.28
C VAL A 249 22.65 18.46 -3.77
N PHE A 250 23.03 17.31 -3.23
CA PHE A 250 23.43 17.16 -1.83
C PHE A 250 24.52 16.07 -1.70
N ASP A 251 25.21 16.08 -0.58
CA ASP A 251 26.16 15.06 -0.20
C ASP A 251 25.87 14.46 1.19
N HIS A 252 26.70 13.53 1.64
CA HIS A 252 26.53 12.89 2.96
C HIS A 252 26.62 13.91 4.11
N THR A 253 27.40 14.95 3.97
CA THR A 253 27.54 15.97 5.02
C THR A 253 26.27 16.84 5.17
N ASP A 254 25.56 17.09 4.09
CA ASP A 254 24.25 17.77 4.11
C ASP A 254 23.20 16.91 4.85
N VAL A 255 23.19 15.60 4.56
CA VAL A 255 22.26 14.64 5.17
C VAL A 255 22.53 14.50 6.67
N ASP A 256 23.79 14.33 7.06
CA ASP A 256 24.19 14.20 8.46
C ASP A 256 23.93 15.49 9.23
N HIS A 257 24.25 16.65 8.66
CA HIS A 257 23.95 17.94 9.27
C HIS A 257 22.45 18.14 9.48
N TYR A 258 21.65 17.81 8.47
CA TYR A 258 20.20 17.88 8.59
C TYR A 258 19.67 16.96 9.71
N TRP A 259 20.20 15.73 9.78
CA TRP A 259 19.83 14.76 10.82
C TRP A 259 20.17 15.26 12.23
N GLU A 260 21.33 15.85 12.44
CA GLU A 260 21.72 16.43 13.73
C GLU A 260 20.75 17.55 14.15
N VAL A 261 20.40 18.45 13.22
CA VAL A 261 19.41 19.50 13.46
C VAL A 261 18.05 18.89 13.77
N PHE A 262 17.59 17.92 12.98
CA PHE A 262 16.32 17.21 13.16
C PHE A 262 16.24 16.54 14.55
N ALA A 263 17.27 15.81 14.96
CA ALA A 263 17.35 15.17 16.26
C ALA A 263 17.34 16.18 17.43
N SER A 264 17.98 17.35 17.25
CA SER A 264 18.02 18.39 18.28
C SER A 264 16.70 19.12 18.48
N VAL A 265 15.84 19.13 17.44
CA VAL A 265 14.57 19.84 17.41
C VAL A 265 13.38 18.94 17.79
N ALA A 266 13.57 17.62 17.77
CA ALA A 266 12.56 16.63 18.14
C ALA A 266 12.08 16.85 19.60
N GLY A 267 11.09 17.70 19.79
CA GLY A 267 10.52 18.06 21.11
C GLY A 267 10.17 19.54 21.29
N ASN A 268 10.43 20.43 20.33
CA ASN A 268 10.21 21.87 20.48
C ASN A 268 9.44 22.49 19.29
N ASP A 269 8.12 22.52 19.38
CA ASP A 269 7.14 22.70 18.28
C ASP A 269 7.19 24.02 17.48
N ARG A 270 7.95 25.04 17.80
CA ARG A 270 7.90 26.34 17.10
C ARG A 270 9.23 26.99 16.72
N LYS A 271 10.32 26.65 17.39
CA LYS A 271 11.65 27.24 17.06
C LYS A 271 12.47 26.35 16.11
N GLY A 272 12.05 25.13 15.89
CA GLY A 272 12.77 24.12 15.11
C GLY A 272 12.65 24.28 13.61
N ASN A 273 11.52 24.77 13.11
CA ASN A 273 11.28 24.84 11.65
C ASN A 273 12.32 25.72 10.93
N GLY A 274 12.68 26.86 11.50
CA GLY A 274 13.68 27.74 10.89
C GLY A 274 15.08 27.12 10.75
N ALA A 275 15.51 26.33 11.73
CA ALA A 275 16.80 25.63 11.68
C ALA A 275 16.80 24.49 10.65
N LEU A 276 15.68 23.77 10.53
CA LEU A 276 15.50 22.71 9.50
C LEU A 276 15.54 23.29 8.09
N TYR A 277 14.83 24.40 7.84
CA TYR A 277 14.90 25.08 6.53
C TYR A 277 16.31 25.63 6.24
N ALA A 278 17.01 26.14 7.25
CA ALA A 278 18.39 26.62 7.08
C ALA A 278 19.34 25.47 6.70
N ALA A 279 19.16 24.27 7.25
CA ALA A 279 19.95 23.10 6.89
C ALA A 279 19.68 22.60 5.46
N LEU A 280 18.50 22.89 4.88
CA LEU A 280 18.17 22.56 3.48
C LEU A 280 18.59 23.65 2.48
N ALA A 281 18.99 24.83 2.94
CA ALA A 281 19.24 25.97 2.06
C ALA A 281 20.34 25.70 1.01
N GLY A 282 21.43 25.03 1.39
CA GLY A 282 22.53 24.65 0.47
C GLY A 282 22.07 23.69 -0.63
N PRO A 283 21.50 22.51 -0.29
CA PRO A 283 20.91 21.60 -1.26
C PRO A 283 19.86 22.24 -2.16
N ARG A 284 18.96 23.04 -1.59
CA ARG A 284 17.95 23.76 -2.36
C ARG A 284 18.56 24.75 -3.37
N GLN A 285 19.62 25.47 -2.97
CA GLN A 285 20.28 26.42 -3.85
C GLN A 285 20.97 25.70 -5.02
N ARG A 286 21.70 24.61 -4.76
CA ARG A 286 22.30 23.79 -5.82
C ARG A 286 21.25 23.23 -6.78
N PHE A 287 20.12 22.73 -6.28
CA PHE A 287 19.02 22.30 -7.13
C PHE A 287 18.51 23.41 -8.07
N ILE A 288 18.45 24.66 -7.59
CA ILE A 288 17.93 25.79 -8.39
C ILE A 288 18.96 26.22 -9.43
N ASP A 289 20.25 26.33 -9.05
CA ASP A 289 21.29 26.97 -9.83
C ASP A 289 22.04 26.02 -10.77
N ASP A 290 22.24 24.75 -10.34
CA ASP A 290 23.16 23.84 -11.02
C ASP A 290 22.44 22.87 -11.97
N LEU A 291 21.10 22.70 -11.86
CA LEU A 291 20.32 21.80 -12.70
C LEU A 291 19.48 22.55 -13.74
N ASP A 292 19.36 21.99 -14.93
CA ASP A 292 18.37 22.42 -15.91
C ASP A 292 16.94 21.92 -15.58
N ASP A 293 15.94 22.29 -16.38
CA ASP A 293 14.53 21.97 -16.09
C ASP A 293 14.23 20.48 -16.19
N ASP A 294 14.88 19.74 -17.09
CA ASP A 294 14.71 18.30 -17.24
C ASP A 294 15.43 17.54 -16.11
N GLU A 295 16.61 17.99 -15.73
CA GLU A 295 17.35 17.46 -14.59
C GLU A 295 16.62 17.72 -13.27
N LYS A 296 16.01 18.88 -13.08
CA LYS A 296 15.14 19.21 -11.93
C LYS A 296 13.95 18.27 -11.84
N ALA A 297 13.29 18.01 -12.97
CA ALA A 297 12.15 17.09 -13.01
C ALA A 297 12.58 15.66 -12.67
N THR A 298 13.69 15.18 -13.23
CA THR A 298 14.28 13.87 -13.00
C THR A 298 14.67 13.71 -11.53
N PHE A 299 15.44 14.64 -10.98
CA PHE A 299 15.87 14.62 -9.58
C PHE A 299 14.69 14.59 -8.61
N ARG A 300 13.65 15.42 -8.83
CA ARG A 300 12.45 15.37 -7.98
C ARG A 300 11.73 14.03 -8.05
N SER A 301 11.63 13.42 -9.25
CA SER A 301 11.02 12.12 -9.45
C SER A 301 11.78 11.01 -8.73
N GLU A 302 13.10 11.02 -8.80
CA GLU A 302 13.98 10.05 -8.14
C GLU A 302 13.96 10.22 -6.62
N LEU A 303 13.98 11.47 -6.12
CA LEU A 303 13.91 11.78 -4.70
C LEU A 303 12.55 11.34 -4.09
N ASP A 304 11.45 11.55 -4.82
CA ASP A 304 10.12 11.08 -4.43
C ASP A 304 10.03 9.54 -4.49
N SER A 305 10.63 8.93 -5.52
CA SER A 305 10.73 7.46 -5.64
C SER A 305 11.52 6.84 -4.50
N TYR A 306 12.65 7.45 -4.12
CA TYR A 306 13.42 7.03 -2.95
C TYR A 306 12.60 7.14 -1.66
N ALA A 307 11.97 8.27 -1.41
CA ALA A 307 11.18 8.48 -0.21
C ALA A 307 10.01 7.48 -0.10
N ARG A 308 9.35 7.17 -1.21
CA ARG A 308 8.28 6.16 -1.26
C ARG A 308 8.80 4.74 -1.08
N ALA A 309 9.87 4.39 -1.78
CA ALA A 309 10.48 3.07 -1.68
C ALA A 309 10.99 2.80 -0.26
N TYR A 310 11.64 3.77 0.38
CA TYR A 310 12.08 3.64 1.77
C TYR A 310 10.89 3.52 2.73
N ALA A 311 9.90 4.40 2.63
CA ALA A 311 8.71 4.37 3.48
C ALA A 311 7.99 3.02 3.40
N PHE A 312 7.99 2.39 2.23
CA PHE A 312 7.44 1.07 2.01
C PHE A 312 8.34 -0.04 2.59
N LEU A 313 9.61 -0.05 2.22
CA LEU A 313 10.55 -1.10 2.61
C LEU A 313 10.85 -1.10 4.12
N ALA A 314 10.91 0.06 4.76
CA ALA A 314 11.11 0.17 6.21
C ALA A 314 9.97 -0.47 7.03
N GLN A 315 8.79 -0.67 6.43
CA GLN A 315 7.67 -1.39 7.04
C GLN A 315 7.84 -2.90 6.99
N ILE A 316 8.70 -3.39 6.12
CA ILE A 316 8.83 -4.78 5.71
C ILE A 316 10.14 -5.38 6.21
N VAL A 317 11.18 -4.57 6.20
CA VAL A 317 12.55 -4.94 6.50
C VAL A 317 12.99 -4.19 7.75
N GLU A 318 13.49 -4.91 8.74
CA GLU A 318 14.21 -4.29 9.85
C GLU A 318 15.58 -3.84 9.31
N TRP A 319 15.65 -2.61 8.84
CA TRP A 319 16.91 -2.02 8.40
C TRP A 319 17.79 -1.72 9.61
N THR A 320 19.03 -2.14 9.50
CA THR A 320 20.10 -1.71 10.43
C THR A 320 20.95 -0.58 9.84
N ASP A 321 20.63 -0.15 8.62
CA ASP A 321 21.34 0.90 7.91
C ASP A 321 20.74 2.28 8.23
N ALA A 322 21.39 2.98 9.17
CA ALA A 322 20.96 4.30 9.63
C ALA A 322 21.06 5.38 8.52
N ASP A 323 21.93 5.18 7.53
CA ASP A 323 22.14 6.18 6.47
C ASP A 323 20.96 6.23 5.50
N LEU A 324 20.31 5.10 5.27
CA LEU A 324 19.05 5.07 4.51
C LEU A 324 17.92 5.81 5.24
N GLU A 325 17.83 5.67 6.57
CA GLU A 325 16.82 6.39 7.37
C GLU A 325 17.07 7.90 7.38
N LYS A 326 18.31 8.31 7.60
CA LYS A 326 18.69 9.73 7.55
C LYS A 326 18.36 10.35 6.20
N LEU A 327 18.72 9.67 5.12
CA LEU A 327 18.41 10.13 3.76
C LEU A 327 16.91 10.18 3.51
N TYR A 328 16.12 9.26 4.05
CA TYR A 328 14.66 9.31 3.93
C TYR A 328 14.06 10.55 4.60
N VAL A 329 14.47 10.86 5.83
CA VAL A 329 13.97 12.03 6.56
C VAL A 329 14.39 13.33 5.84
N PHE A 330 15.63 13.38 5.38
CA PHE A 330 16.16 14.50 4.58
C PHE A 330 15.39 14.64 3.26
N ALA A 331 15.23 13.57 2.49
CA ALA A 331 14.55 13.58 1.19
C ALA A 331 13.11 14.09 1.26
N ARG A 332 12.34 13.65 2.26
CA ARG A 332 10.97 14.13 2.47
C ARG A 332 10.92 15.65 2.73
N SER A 333 11.85 16.13 3.52
CA SER A 333 11.90 17.55 3.89
C SER A 333 12.38 18.41 2.72
N LEU A 334 13.38 17.91 1.97
CA LEU A 334 13.87 18.58 0.76
C LEU A 334 12.77 18.65 -0.30
N LEU A 335 12.04 17.56 -0.57
CA LEU A 335 10.91 17.54 -1.51
C LEU A 335 9.84 18.59 -1.21
N ALA A 336 9.57 18.82 0.07
CA ALA A 336 8.58 19.82 0.51
C ALA A 336 9.09 21.26 0.34
N ASP A 337 10.44 21.47 0.37
CA ASP A 337 11.07 22.79 0.26
C ASP A 337 11.46 23.18 -1.18
N LEU A 338 11.60 22.20 -2.07
CA LEU A 338 11.95 22.45 -3.48
C LEU A 338 10.82 23.17 -4.22
N PRO A 339 11.15 24.11 -5.14
CA PRO A 339 10.17 24.80 -5.98
C PRO A 339 9.29 23.82 -6.77
N ALA A 340 8.01 24.15 -6.97
CA ALA A 340 7.13 23.37 -7.83
C ALA A 340 7.66 23.35 -9.28
N PRO A 341 7.48 22.24 -10.05
CA PRO A 341 7.89 22.21 -11.45
C PRO A 341 7.17 23.29 -12.26
N PRO A 342 7.85 23.93 -13.23
CA PRO A 342 7.20 24.86 -14.13
C PRO A 342 6.11 24.11 -14.92
N GLY A 343 4.85 24.49 -14.75
CA GLY A 343 3.69 23.85 -15.40
C GLY A 343 2.62 23.30 -14.46
N GLY A 344 2.89 23.22 -13.13
CA GLY A 344 1.91 22.87 -12.11
C GLY A 344 1.09 24.05 -11.59
N GLY A 345 0.97 25.12 -12.36
CA GLY A 345 0.09 26.23 -12.06
C GLY A 345 -1.36 25.77 -12.16
N GLY A 346 -2.09 25.86 -11.04
CA GLY A 346 -3.54 25.76 -11.08
C GLY A 346 -4.07 26.69 -12.17
N LEU A 347 -5.03 26.21 -12.95
CA LEU A 347 -5.82 27.03 -13.84
C LEU A 347 -6.32 28.23 -13.05
N ASP A 348 -5.76 29.38 -13.35
CA ASP A 348 -6.33 30.67 -12.96
C ASP A 348 -7.65 30.78 -13.74
N LEU A 349 -8.72 30.37 -13.11
CA LEU A 349 -10.07 30.61 -13.60
C LEU A 349 -10.32 32.10 -13.35
N GLY A 350 -9.82 32.91 -14.31
CA GLY A 350 -10.12 34.33 -14.37
C GLY A 350 -11.62 34.57 -14.20
N ALA A 351 -11.95 35.69 -13.57
CA ALA A 351 -13.25 36.10 -13.08
C ALA A 351 -14.36 36.33 -14.14
N ASP A 352 -14.43 35.46 -15.18
CA ASP A 352 -15.43 35.54 -16.24
C ASP A 352 -16.06 34.15 -16.49
N VAL A 353 -16.74 33.58 -15.48
CA VAL A 353 -17.73 32.52 -15.68
C VAL A 353 -19.07 33.00 -15.16
N GLU A 354 -19.87 33.61 -16.04
CA GLU A 354 -21.31 33.79 -15.81
C GLU A 354 -22.02 32.45 -15.98
N LEU A 355 -22.74 32.06 -14.93
CA LEU A 355 -23.70 30.94 -14.95
C LEU A 355 -24.93 31.35 -15.77
N THR A 356 -25.15 30.68 -16.89
CA THR A 356 -26.47 30.64 -17.56
C THR A 356 -27.16 29.31 -17.33
#